data_db9ba422112387df1b3c146cabfaacdd
#
_entry.id   db9ba422112387df1b3c146cabfaacdd
#
_cell.length_a   1.000
_cell.length_b   1.000
_cell.length_c   1.000
_cell.angle_alpha   90.00
_cell.angle_beta   90.00
_cell.angle_gamma   90.00
#
_symmetry.space_group_name_H-M   'P 1'
#
loop_
_entity.id
_entity.type
_entity.pdbx_description
1 polymer ?
#
loop_
_entity_poly.entity_id
_entity_poly.type
_entity_poly.pdbx_seq_one_letter_code
_entity_poly.pdbx_strand_id
1 'polypeptide(L)'
;MSKKKPRPTPVPAEGLSQLIDAHTHLASCRDADADLVERARAAGVERIVTVGDGLAEAEKALAAAQKFDNVFAACAIHPTKAGELDEVARARLSEMAADPRCVAIGETGLDTYWI
;
A
#
# COMPACT_ATOMS: atom_id res chain seq x y z
N MET A 1 -27.72 19.42 4.10
CA MET A 1 -26.40 18.73 4.05
C MET A 1 -25.31 19.71 4.45
N SER A 2 -24.53 19.37 5.44
CA SER A 2 -23.37 20.17 5.79
C SER A 2 -22.27 19.95 4.75
N LYS A 3 -21.79 21.04 4.15
CA LYS A 3 -20.62 20.97 3.27
C LYS A 3 -19.39 20.76 4.15
N LYS A 4 -18.61 19.70 3.86
CA LYS A 4 -17.32 19.53 4.51
C LYS A 4 -16.40 20.68 4.10
N LYS A 5 -15.76 21.33 5.08
CA LYS A 5 -14.75 22.33 4.79
C LYS A 5 -13.59 21.68 4.06
N PRO A 6 -13.02 22.35 3.02
CA PRO A 6 -11.82 21.84 2.39
C PRO A 6 -10.70 21.64 3.43
N ARG A 7 -10.03 20.53 3.35
CA ARG A 7 -8.85 20.30 4.21
C ARG A 7 -7.68 21.09 3.64
N PRO A 8 -6.88 21.73 4.49
CA PRO A 8 -5.66 22.37 4.00
C PRO A 8 -4.71 21.32 3.45
N THR A 9 -3.92 21.72 2.45
CA THR A 9 -2.85 20.85 1.93
C THR A 9 -1.84 20.59 3.04
N PRO A 10 -1.50 19.33 3.31
CA PRO A 10 -0.50 19.04 4.33
C PRO A 10 0.85 19.65 3.97
N VAL A 11 1.53 20.17 4.98
CA VAL A 11 2.88 20.72 4.83
C VAL A 11 3.85 19.71 5.41
N PRO A 12 4.88 19.26 4.65
CA PRO A 12 5.88 18.34 5.19
C PRO A 12 6.59 18.94 6.40
N ALA A 13 6.84 18.11 7.41
CA ALA A 13 7.62 18.52 8.56
C ALA A 13 9.07 18.74 8.13
N GLU A 14 9.65 19.87 8.56
CA GLU A 14 11.06 20.18 8.24
C GLU A 14 12.03 19.38 9.11
N GLY A 15 13.20 19.09 8.56
CA GLY A 15 14.30 18.46 9.29
C GLY A 15 14.13 16.96 9.52
N LEU A 16 13.08 16.34 8.99
CA LEU A 16 12.90 14.90 9.08
C LEU A 16 13.56 14.20 7.90
N SER A 17 14.24 13.08 8.17
CA SER A 17 14.86 12.23 7.16
C SER A 17 14.86 10.79 7.66
N GLN A 18 15.17 9.85 6.75
CA GLN A 18 15.22 8.42 7.06
C GLN A 18 13.91 7.87 7.63
N LEU A 19 12.79 8.47 7.22
CA LEU A 19 11.47 7.99 7.59
C LEU A 19 11.07 6.80 6.71
N ILE A 20 10.25 5.95 7.26
CA ILE A 20 9.63 4.85 6.53
C ILE A 20 8.11 5.03 6.62
N ASP A 21 7.43 5.04 5.48
CA ASP A 21 5.98 4.91 5.45
C ASP A 21 5.66 3.41 5.46
N ALA A 22 5.22 2.92 6.59
CA ALA A 22 4.99 1.49 6.79
C ALA A 22 3.64 1.01 6.25
N HIS A 23 2.75 1.92 5.84
CA HIS A 23 1.42 1.53 5.37
C HIS A 23 0.80 2.61 4.50
N THR A 24 0.89 2.45 3.21
CA THR A 24 0.20 3.31 2.25
C THR A 24 -0.39 2.47 1.12
N HIS A 25 -1.25 3.07 0.33
CA HIS A 25 -1.86 2.43 -0.83
C HIS A 25 -1.58 3.29 -2.06
N LEU A 26 -0.42 3.10 -2.69
CA LEU A 26 -0.03 3.88 -3.86
C LEU A 26 -1.06 3.77 -5.00
N ALA A 27 -1.59 2.58 -5.21
CA ALA A 27 -2.56 2.33 -6.28
C ALA A 27 -3.89 3.07 -6.08
N SER A 28 -4.19 3.51 -4.85
CA SER A 28 -5.41 4.26 -4.53
C SER A 28 -5.23 5.76 -4.63
N CYS A 29 -4.01 6.23 -4.87
CA CYS A 29 -3.73 7.64 -5.06
C CYS A 29 -4.03 8.05 -6.50
N ARG A 30 -4.32 9.36 -6.71
CA ARG A 30 -4.65 9.88 -8.03
C ARG A 30 -3.44 10.05 -8.93
N ASP A 31 -2.30 10.39 -8.34
CA ASP A 31 -1.07 10.67 -9.07
C ASP A 31 -0.32 9.40 -9.42
N ALA A 32 0.56 9.48 -10.39
CA ALA A 32 1.41 8.35 -10.78
C ALA A 32 2.35 7.97 -9.64
N ASP A 33 2.63 6.68 -9.53
CA ASP A 33 3.50 6.14 -8.47
C ASP A 33 4.87 6.83 -8.45
N ALA A 34 5.46 7.10 -9.61
CA ALA A 34 6.76 7.78 -9.69
C ALA A 34 6.74 9.15 -9.02
N ASP A 35 5.67 9.92 -9.22
CA ASP A 35 5.51 11.24 -8.60
C ASP A 35 5.31 11.14 -7.09
N LEU A 36 4.54 10.15 -6.65
CA LEU A 36 4.29 9.90 -5.23
C LEU A 36 5.58 9.50 -4.50
N VAL A 37 6.35 8.61 -5.08
CA VAL A 37 7.63 8.14 -4.53
C VAL A 37 8.62 9.30 -4.43
N GLU A 38 8.70 10.13 -5.47
CA GLU A 38 9.61 11.29 -5.48
C GLU A 38 9.20 12.34 -4.44
N ARG A 39 7.92 12.65 -4.32
CA ARG A 39 7.44 13.59 -3.30
C ARG A 39 7.68 13.06 -1.89
N ALA A 40 7.50 11.76 -1.67
CA ALA A 40 7.79 11.13 -0.40
C ALA A 40 9.27 11.26 -0.04
N ARG A 41 10.15 11.00 -1.00
CA ARG A 41 11.59 11.13 -0.81
C ARG A 41 11.97 12.57 -0.46
N ALA A 42 11.42 13.55 -1.18
CA ALA A 42 11.66 14.97 -0.92
C ALA A 42 11.18 15.38 0.49
N ALA A 43 10.19 14.71 1.04
CA ALA A 43 9.68 14.95 2.39
C ALA A 43 10.43 14.15 3.47
N GLY A 44 11.44 13.38 3.12
CA GLY A 44 12.24 12.59 4.07
C GLY A 44 11.81 11.14 4.23
N VAL A 45 10.82 10.69 3.46
CA VAL A 45 10.36 9.29 3.47
C VAL A 45 11.20 8.49 2.47
N GLU A 46 12.15 7.73 2.98
CA GLU A 46 13.12 7.01 2.15
C GLU A 46 12.64 5.64 1.70
N ARG A 47 11.75 5.02 2.46
CA ARG A 47 11.20 3.70 2.14
C ARG A 47 9.69 3.71 2.32
N ILE A 48 9.03 2.97 1.46
CA ILE A 48 7.57 2.89 1.43
C ILE A 48 7.17 1.42 1.38
N VAL A 49 6.22 1.04 2.24
CA VAL A 49 5.50 -0.22 2.11
C VAL A 49 4.12 0.08 1.55
N THR A 50 3.88 -0.33 0.31
CA THR A 50 2.56 -0.22 -0.31
C THR A 50 1.78 -1.51 -0.08
N VAL A 51 0.54 -1.36 0.36
CA VAL A 51 -0.27 -2.47 0.87
C VAL A 51 -1.39 -2.78 -0.11
N GLY A 52 -1.52 -4.05 -0.47
CA GLY A 52 -2.64 -4.55 -1.28
C GLY A 52 -3.79 -4.99 -0.39
N ASP A 53 -5.01 -4.59 -0.72
CA ASP A 53 -6.21 -4.90 0.05
C ASP A 53 -7.12 -5.94 -0.61
N GLY A 54 -6.69 -6.52 -1.70
CA GLY A 54 -7.32 -7.60 -2.44
C GLY A 54 -6.33 -8.16 -3.44
N LEU A 55 -6.68 -9.22 -4.17
CA LEU A 55 -5.74 -9.86 -5.08
C LEU A 55 -5.24 -8.89 -6.15
N ALA A 56 -6.13 -8.16 -6.81
CA ALA A 56 -5.76 -7.19 -7.84
C ALA A 56 -4.87 -6.08 -7.27
N GLU A 57 -5.18 -5.58 -6.09
CA GLU A 57 -4.40 -4.53 -5.44
C GLU A 57 -3.05 -5.06 -4.94
N ALA A 58 -2.99 -6.30 -4.51
CA ALA A 58 -1.73 -6.96 -4.15
C ALA A 58 -0.81 -7.12 -5.37
N GLU A 59 -1.36 -7.46 -6.54
CA GLU A 59 -0.61 -7.49 -7.80
C GLU A 59 0.01 -6.12 -8.10
N LYS A 60 -0.77 -5.05 -7.95
CA LYS A 60 -0.27 -3.68 -8.17
C LYS A 60 0.79 -3.28 -7.16
N ALA A 61 0.59 -3.65 -5.89
CA ALA A 61 1.56 -3.37 -4.83
C ALA A 61 2.90 -4.05 -5.13
N LEU A 62 2.88 -5.31 -5.50
CA LEU A 62 4.09 -6.05 -5.85
C LEU A 62 4.76 -5.48 -7.10
N ALA A 63 3.99 -5.10 -8.12
CA ALA A 63 4.53 -4.48 -9.32
C ALA A 63 5.25 -3.16 -9.01
N ALA A 64 4.67 -2.32 -8.15
CA ALA A 64 5.32 -1.08 -7.70
C ALA A 64 6.62 -1.37 -6.95
N ALA A 65 6.61 -2.37 -6.07
CA ALA A 65 7.79 -2.78 -5.32
C ALA A 65 8.91 -3.31 -6.22
N GLN A 66 8.55 -3.96 -7.32
CA GLN A 66 9.53 -4.44 -8.31
C GLN A 66 10.08 -3.31 -9.18
N LYS A 67 9.30 -2.24 -9.37
CA LYS A 67 9.68 -1.11 -10.22
C LYS A 67 10.58 -0.09 -9.51
N PHE A 68 10.33 0.17 -8.23
CA PHE A 68 11.06 1.16 -7.44
C PHE A 68 11.90 0.47 -6.36
N ASP A 69 13.18 0.81 -6.27
CA ASP A 69 14.11 0.17 -5.34
C ASP A 69 13.82 0.45 -3.87
N ASN A 70 13.14 1.55 -3.57
CA ASN A 70 12.77 1.95 -2.21
C ASN A 70 11.31 1.64 -1.85
N VAL A 71 10.59 0.94 -2.71
CA VAL A 71 9.21 0.51 -2.46
C VAL A 71 9.18 -0.99 -2.19
N PHE A 72 8.44 -1.38 -1.19
CA PHE A 72 8.21 -2.76 -0.78
C PHE A 72 6.70 -3.02 -0.74
N ALA A 73 6.30 -4.27 -0.79
CA ALA A 73 4.89 -4.64 -0.81
C ALA A 73 4.49 -5.42 0.43
N ALA A 74 3.25 -5.21 0.85
CA ALA A 74 2.51 -6.12 1.71
C ALA A 74 1.33 -6.64 0.91
N CYS A 75 1.16 -7.95 0.87
CA CYS A 75 0.17 -8.61 0.02
C CYS A 75 -0.73 -9.49 0.85
N ALA A 76 -2.03 -9.30 0.71
CA ALA A 76 -3.07 -10.14 1.32
C ALA A 76 -4.43 -9.76 0.73
N ILE A 77 -5.46 -10.41 1.23
CA ILE A 77 -6.84 -10.04 0.97
C ILE A 77 -7.40 -9.41 2.23
N HIS A 78 -7.87 -8.17 2.12
CA HIS A 78 -8.48 -7.42 3.23
C HIS A 78 -9.68 -8.22 3.80
N PRO A 79 -9.93 -8.15 5.11
CA PRO A 79 -11.05 -8.88 5.72
C PRO A 79 -12.41 -8.58 5.09
N THR A 80 -12.63 -7.37 4.57
CA THR A 80 -13.87 -7.02 3.86
C THR A 80 -14.02 -7.74 2.52
N LYS A 81 -12.94 -8.32 2.00
CA LYS A 81 -12.90 -9.03 0.71
C LYS A 81 -12.59 -10.52 0.89
N ALA A 82 -12.78 -11.06 2.08
CA ALA A 82 -12.44 -12.44 2.38
C ALA A 82 -13.08 -13.47 1.43
N GLY A 83 -14.24 -13.14 0.86
CA GLY A 83 -14.90 -13.98 -0.14
C GLY A 83 -14.14 -14.14 -1.46
N GLU A 84 -13.13 -13.30 -1.73
CA GLU A 84 -12.26 -13.44 -2.90
C GLU A 84 -11.24 -14.60 -2.77
N LEU A 85 -11.06 -15.11 -1.56
CA LEU A 85 -10.06 -16.14 -1.31
C LEU A 85 -10.58 -17.50 -1.83
N ASP A 86 -9.99 -17.95 -2.92
CA ASP A 86 -10.18 -19.28 -3.49
C ASP A 86 -8.81 -19.94 -3.68
N GLU A 87 -8.78 -21.14 -4.24
CA GLU A 87 -7.52 -21.87 -4.44
C GLU A 87 -6.54 -21.13 -5.37
N VAL A 88 -7.06 -20.45 -6.41
CA VAL A 88 -6.24 -19.68 -7.34
C VAL A 88 -5.62 -18.47 -6.63
N ALA A 89 -6.44 -17.71 -5.89
CA ALA A 89 -5.98 -16.55 -5.13
C ALA A 89 -4.96 -16.95 -4.07
N ARG A 90 -5.21 -18.06 -3.37
CA ARG A 90 -4.31 -18.60 -2.35
C ARG A 90 -2.95 -18.97 -2.94
N ALA A 91 -2.94 -19.66 -4.07
CA ALA A 91 -1.71 -20.03 -4.76
C ALA A 91 -0.92 -18.79 -5.19
N ARG A 92 -1.62 -17.78 -5.72
CA ARG A 92 -0.98 -16.53 -6.15
C ARG A 92 -0.41 -15.75 -4.96
N LEU A 93 -1.13 -15.66 -3.86
CA LEU A 93 -0.64 -15.00 -2.65
C LEU A 93 0.62 -15.70 -2.10
N SER A 94 0.66 -17.02 -2.17
CA SER A 94 1.86 -17.79 -1.78
C SER A 94 3.06 -17.44 -2.66
N GLU A 95 2.86 -17.29 -3.96
CA GLU A 95 3.91 -16.85 -4.89
C GLU A 95 4.39 -15.42 -4.56
N MET A 96 3.45 -14.50 -4.31
CA MET A 96 3.77 -13.13 -3.93
C MET A 96 4.57 -13.08 -2.63
N ALA A 97 4.17 -13.87 -1.65
CA ALA A 97 4.85 -13.92 -0.34
C ALA A 97 6.29 -14.42 -0.45
N ALA A 98 6.60 -15.19 -1.47
CA ALA A 98 7.95 -15.69 -1.73
C ALA A 98 8.86 -14.66 -2.44
N ASP A 99 8.28 -13.58 -2.99
CA ASP A 99 9.05 -12.53 -3.64
C ASP A 99 9.81 -11.71 -2.60
N PRO A 100 11.12 -11.45 -2.79
CA PRO A 100 11.91 -10.65 -1.84
C PRO A 100 11.39 -9.22 -1.64
N ARG A 101 10.62 -8.70 -2.58
CA ARG A 101 10.03 -7.37 -2.47
C ARG A 101 8.74 -7.35 -1.67
N CYS A 102 8.16 -8.53 -1.37
CA CYS A 102 7.03 -8.66 -0.47
C CYS A 102 7.57 -8.88 0.95
N VAL A 103 7.43 -7.87 1.79
CA VAL A 103 8.03 -7.85 3.14
C VAL A 103 7.04 -8.15 4.25
N ALA A 104 5.76 -8.22 3.94
CA ALA A 104 4.71 -8.46 4.93
C ALA A 104 3.48 -9.11 4.30
N ILE A 105 2.72 -9.80 5.13
CA ILE A 105 1.37 -10.27 4.79
C ILE A 105 0.39 -9.29 5.41
N GLY A 106 -0.29 -8.55 4.59
CA GLY A 106 -1.25 -7.51 4.97
C GLY A 106 -1.94 -6.92 3.73
N GLU A 107 -3.08 -6.38 3.85
CA GLU A 107 -3.88 -6.16 5.06
C GLU A 107 -4.74 -7.39 5.35
N THR A 108 -4.76 -7.87 6.58
CA THR A 108 -5.50 -9.08 6.96
C THR A 108 -6.14 -8.88 8.35
N GLY A 109 -7.12 -9.68 8.70
CA GLY A 109 -7.76 -9.62 9.99
C GLY A 109 -9.24 -9.91 9.96
N LEU A 110 -9.93 -9.42 10.98
CA LEU A 110 -11.39 -9.49 11.10
C LEU A 110 -11.93 -8.07 11.07
N ASP A 111 -13.05 -7.89 10.35
CA ASP A 111 -13.69 -6.58 10.26
C ASP A 111 -15.20 -6.76 10.50
N THR A 112 -15.68 -6.14 11.57
CA THR A 112 -17.10 -6.16 11.93
C THR A 112 -17.81 -4.84 11.63
N TYR A 113 -17.08 -3.83 11.22
CA TYR A 113 -17.63 -2.49 10.94
C TYR A 113 -18.50 -2.47 9.69
N TRP A 114 -18.07 -3.21 8.65
CA TRP A 114 -18.73 -3.22 7.34
C TRP A 114 -19.70 -4.38 7.13
N ILE A 115 -20.01 -5.13 8.17
CA ILE A 115 -20.98 -6.22 8.09
C ILE A 115 -22.40 -5.69 8.14
#